data_ab5af48ab257b5ed229ce9c08809f01b
#
_entry.id   ab5af48ab257b5ed229ce9c08809f01b
#
_cell.length_a   1.000
_cell.length_b   1.000
_cell.length_c   1.000
_cell.angle_alpha   90.00
_cell.angle_beta   90.00
_cell.angle_gamma   90.00
#
_symmetry.space_group_name_H-M   'P 1'
#
loop_
_entity.id
_entity.type
_entity.pdbx_description
1 polymer ?
#
loop_
_entity_poly.entity_id
_entity_poly.type
_entity_poly.pdbx_seq_one_letter_code
_entity_poly.pdbx_strand_id
1 'polypeptide(L)'
;MRSILLSLALFVSAVAAAQVPSVTVENSKGESFDTSVLLEEGTPMIISFWSTSCKPCIRELDAVYESLPDWLDEVDFRVVAVSTDDNRLLAKAKSFAEGRGWGEDFTLLFDKNQDFMRAMNVSVVPHVVVVDSKGKIVFSHTSYVQGGEVELFEAVKKASRK
;
A
#
# COMPACT_ATOMS: atom_id res chain seq x y z
N MET A 1 -10.13 59.34 20.04
CA MET A 1 -10.44 58.44 18.93
C MET A 1 -9.46 57.27 19.03
N ARG A 2 -9.93 56.10 19.50
CA ARG A 2 -9.10 54.89 19.69
C ARG A 2 -9.36 53.97 18.50
N SER A 3 -8.37 53.85 17.61
CA SER A 3 -8.42 52.91 16.47
C SER A 3 -8.20 51.48 16.98
N ILE A 4 -9.22 50.64 16.89
CA ILE A 4 -9.14 49.23 17.16
C ILE A 4 -8.68 48.54 15.86
N LEU A 5 -7.41 48.11 15.80
CA LEU A 5 -6.89 47.25 14.72
C LEU A 5 -7.39 45.83 14.97
N LEU A 6 -8.35 45.42 14.17
CA LEU A 6 -8.85 44.01 14.16
C LEU A 6 -7.87 43.16 13.38
N SER A 7 -7.01 42.42 14.08
CA SER A 7 -6.12 41.43 13.45
C SER A 7 -6.92 40.19 13.02
N LEU A 8 -7.16 40.06 11.72
CA LEU A 8 -7.80 38.88 11.13
C LEU A 8 -6.74 37.78 11.05
N ALA A 9 -6.75 36.86 12.00
CA ALA A 9 -5.89 35.66 11.95
C ALA A 9 -6.46 34.70 10.89
N LEU A 10 -5.75 34.54 9.76
CA LEU A 10 -6.04 33.52 8.76
C LEU A 10 -5.63 32.16 9.35
N PHE A 11 -6.62 31.35 9.76
CA PHE A 11 -6.40 29.93 10.04
C PHE A 11 -6.25 29.20 8.72
N VAL A 12 -5.01 28.95 8.30
CA VAL A 12 -4.69 28.00 7.22
C VAL A 12 -4.83 26.60 7.80
N SER A 13 -5.96 25.95 7.58
CA SER A 13 -6.13 24.54 7.87
C SER A 13 -5.26 23.74 6.90
N ALA A 14 -4.11 23.25 7.35
CA ALA A 14 -3.33 22.29 6.60
C ALA A 14 -4.14 20.99 6.49
N VAL A 15 -4.63 20.68 5.30
CA VAL A 15 -5.18 19.36 5.00
C VAL A 15 -4.01 18.38 5.06
N ALA A 16 -3.95 17.59 6.13
CA ALA A 16 -2.97 16.51 6.25
C ALA A 16 -3.22 15.52 5.10
N ALA A 17 -2.26 15.38 4.19
CA ALA A 17 -2.31 14.36 3.16
C ALA A 17 -2.29 12.98 3.84
N ALA A 18 -3.10 12.04 3.35
CA ALA A 18 -3.07 10.67 3.84
C ALA A 18 -1.67 10.08 3.61
N GLN A 19 -1.08 9.58 4.68
CA GLN A 19 0.27 8.99 4.68
C GLN A 19 0.20 7.57 5.22
N VAL A 20 1.22 6.76 4.92
CA VAL A 20 1.37 5.41 5.48
C VAL A 20 1.59 5.53 6.99
N PRO A 21 0.71 4.95 7.83
CA PRO A 21 0.86 5.01 9.29
C PRO A 21 1.94 4.02 9.77
N SER A 22 2.54 4.30 10.94
CA SER A 22 3.41 3.36 11.65
C SER A 22 2.56 2.37 12.43
N VAL A 23 2.64 1.10 12.05
CA VAL A 23 1.95 -0.02 12.70
C VAL A 23 2.87 -1.24 12.69
N THR A 24 2.83 -2.06 13.74
CA THR A 24 3.60 -3.31 13.79
C THR A 24 2.80 -4.45 13.16
N VAL A 25 3.38 -5.07 12.13
CA VAL A 25 2.87 -6.27 11.45
C VAL A 25 3.94 -7.37 11.48
N GLU A 26 3.69 -8.52 10.84
CA GLU A 26 4.67 -9.59 10.71
C GLU A 26 5.22 -9.65 9.29
N ASN A 27 6.52 -9.86 9.11
CA ASN A 27 7.12 -10.08 7.80
C ASN A 27 7.10 -11.57 7.39
N SER A 28 7.63 -11.92 6.21
CA SER A 28 7.69 -13.29 5.71
C SER A 28 8.49 -14.24 6.63
N LYS A 29 9.49 -13.73 7.36
CA LYS A 29 10.31 -14.50 8.30
C LYS A 29 9.65 -14.72 9.67
N GLY A 30 8.48 -14.13 9.92
CA GLY A 30 7.81 -14.18 11.21
C GLY A 30 8.31 -13.15 12.23
N GLU A 31 9.07 -12.16 11.79
CA GLU A 31 9.60 -11.09 12.61
C GLU A 31 8.65 -9.89 12.65
N SER A 32 8.68 -9.13 13.74
CA SER A 32 7.98 -7.85 13.83
C SER A 32 8.54 -6.85 12.85
N PHE A 33 7.66 -6.18 12.10
CA PHE A 33 7.99 -5.17 11.10
C PHE A 33 7.16 -3.91 11.33
N ASP A 34 7.81 -2.77 11.52
CA ASP A 34 7.13 -1.47 11.59
C ASP A 34 6.92 -0.93 10.17
N THR A 35 5.68 -0.61 9.82
CA THR A 35 5.33 -0.14 8.47
C THR A 35 5.92 1.23 8.11
N SER A 36 6.41 2.02 9.08
CA SER A 36 7.15 3.26 8.80
C SER A 36 8.46 3.01 8.04
N VAL A 37 9.08 1.83 8.20
CA VAL A 37 10.29 1.43 7.46
C VAL A 37 10.05 1.41 5.95
N LEU A 38 8.82 1.20 5.50
CA LEU A 38 8.46 1.25 4.07
C LEU A 38 8.77 2.63 3.44
N LEU A 39 8.88 3.68 4.22
CA LEU A 39 9.11 5.04 3.74
C LEU A 39 10.61 5.42 3.67
N GLU A 40 11.49 4.65 4.29
CA GLU A 40 12.92 5.00 4.43
C GLU A 40 13.67 4.99 3.09
N GLU A 41 13.24 4.17 2.14
CA GLU A 41 13.89 4.08 0.82
C GLU A 41 13.54 5.24 -0.12
N GLY A 42 12.47 5.99 0.17
CA GLY A 42 12.05 7.12 -0.65
C GLY A 42 11.63 6.74 -2.09
N THR A 43 11.31 5.47 -2.32
CA THR A 43 10.87 4.92 -3.61
C THR A 43 9.35 4.81 -3.63
N PRO A 44 8.67 5.17 -4.72
CA PRO A 44 7.22 4.95 -4.85
C PRO A 44 6.87 3.48 -4.62
N MET A 45 5.66 3.21 -4.11
CA MET A 45 5.25 1.84 -3.87
C MET A 45 3.76 1.61 -4.12
N ILE A 46 3.44 0.39 -4.51
CA ILE A 46 2.09 -0.17 -4.48
C ILE A 46 1.92 -0.89 -3.15
N ILE A 47 0.86 -0.60 -2.39
CA ILE A 47 0.47 -1.39 -1.22
C ILE A 47 -0.88 -2.04 -1.54
N SER A 48 -0.92 -3.36 -1.61
CA SER A 48 -2.12 -4.14 -1.90
C SER A 48 -2.54 -4.95 -0.68
N PHE A 49 -3.76 -4.70 -0.17
CA PHE A 49 -4.38 -5.50 0.88
C PHE A 49 -5.18 -6.65 0.26
N TRP A 50 -4.87 -7.88 0.71
CA TRP A 50 -5.42 -9.11 0.16
C TRP A 50 -5.74 -10.14 1.23
N SER A 51 -6.44 -11.22 0.87
CA SER A 51 -6.60 -12.41 1.71
C SER A 51 -6.65 -13.68 0.86
N THR A 52 -6.38 -14.83 1.47
CA THR A 52 -6.38 -16.14 0.80
C THR A 52 -7.75 -16.56 0.25
N SER A 53 -8.83 -15.96 0.73
CA SER A 53 -10.20 -16.21 0.26
C SER A 53 -10.65 -15.21 -0.82
N CYS A 54 -9.89 -14.14 -1.06
CA CYS A 54 -10.23 -13.07 -1.98
C CYS A 54 -9.74 -13.37 -3.41
N LYS A 55 -10.57 -14.02 -4.22
CA LYS A 55 -10.21 -14.34 -5.62
C LYS A 55 -9.84 -13.12 -6.47
N PRO A 56 -10.56 -11.96 -6.43
CA PRO A 56 -10.13 -10.80 -7.18
C PRO A 56 -8.78 -10.22 -6.71
N CYS A 57 -8.47 -10.26 -5.40
CA CYS A 57 -7.16 -9.86 -4.89
C CYS A 57 -6.02 -10.67 -5.52
N ILE A 58 -6.23 -12.00 -5.58
CA ILE A 58 -5.25 -12.93 -6.12
C ILE A 58 -4.99 -12.64 -7.60
N ARG A 59 -6.06 -12.45 -8.39
CA ARG A 59 -5.93 -12.12 -9.81
C ARG A 59 -5.21 -10.79 -10.04
N GLU A 60 -5.45 -9.80 -9.20
CA GLU A 60 -4.78 -8.50 -9.30
C GLU A 60 -3.29 -8.61 -8.98
N LEU A 61 -2.94 -9.27 -7.88
CA LEU A 61 -1.52 -9.48 -7.50
C LEU A 61 -0.79 -10.35 -8.53
N ASP A 62 -1.44 -11.36 -9.11
CA ASP A 62 -0.85 -12.15 -10.20
C ASP A 62 -0.60 -11.28 -11.45
N ALA A 63 -1.56 -10.44 -11.85
CA ALA A 63 -1.40 -9.56 -13.01
C ALA A 63 -0.29 -8.51 -12.79
N VAL A 64 -0.18 -7.97 -11.57
CA VAL A 64 0.94 -7.09 -11.18
C VAL A 64 2.28 -7.83 -11.23
N TYR A 65 2.32 -9.06 -10.70
CA TYR A 65 3.53 -9.88 -10.68
C TYR A 65 4.01 -10.24 -12.09
N GLU A 66 3.09 -10.64 -12.96
CA GLU A 66 3.40 -10.97 -14.37
C GLU A 66 3.91 -9.76 -15.14
N SER A 67 3.42 -8.56 -14.84
CA SER A 67 3.80 -7.32 -15.51
C SER A 67 5.03 -6.64 -14.90
N LEU A 68 5.45 -7.06 -13.70
CA LEU A 68 6.47 -6.37 -12.90
C LEU A 68 7.80 -6.20 -13.62
N PRO A 69 8.36 -7.21 -14.33
CA PRO A 69 9.63 -7.04 -15.01
C PRO A 69 9.61 -5.90 -16.04
N ASP A 70 8.56 -5.84 -16.87
CA ASP A 70 8.39 -4.78 -17.89
C ASP A 70 8.20 -3.41 -17.24
N TRP A 71 7.48 -3.35 -16.10
CA TRP A 71 7.24 -2.11 -15.38
C TRP A 71 8.50 -1.56 -14.70
N LEU A 72 9.34 -2.44 -14.16
CA LEU A 72 10.61 -2.06 -13.55
C LEU A 72 11.65 -1.58 -14.56
N ASP A 73 11.55 -2.02 -15.83
CA ASP A 73 12.37 -1.46 -16.91
C ASP A 73 12.03 0.03 -17.20
N GLU A 74 10.79 0.46 -16.90
CA GLU A 74 10.35 1.84 -17.12
C GLU A 74 10.50 2.72 -15.86
N VAL A 75 10.23 2.18 -14.67
CA VAL A 75 10.14 2.95 -13.41
C VAL A 75 10.59 2.13 -12.23
N ASP A 76 11.45 2.71 -11.39
CA ASP A 76 11.82 2.12 -10.10
C ASP A 76 10.69 2.33 -9.07
N PHE A 77 10.15 1.23 -8.55
CA PHE A 77 9.11 1.21 -7.52
C PHE A 77 9.09 -0.15 -6.81
N ARG A 78 8.32 -0.24 -5.74
CA ARG A 78 8.18 -1.47 -4.95
C ARG A 78 6.72 -1.91 -4.87
N VAL A 79 6.53 -3.20 -4.65
CA VAL A 79 5.21 -3.79 -4.36
C VAL A 79 5.23 -4.37 -2.95
N VAL A 80 4.24 -3.98 -2.14
CA VAL A 80 4.02 -4.47 -0.78
C VAL A 80 2.67 -5.19 -0.76
N ALA A 81 2.68 -6.49 -0.59
CA ALA A 81 1.47 -7.30 -0.47
C ALA A 81 1.17 -7.58 1.01
N VAL A 82 0.06 -7.04 1.52
CA VAL A 82 -0.34 -7.11 2.92
C VAL A 82 -1.49 -8.09 3.06
N SER A 83 -1.24 -9.28 3.62
CA SER A 83 -2.30 -10.23 3.96
C SER A 83 -3.10 -9.74 5.16
N THR A 84 -4.42 -9.74 5.04
CA THR A 84 -5.36 -9.42 6.13
C THR A 84 -5.96 -10.68 6.77
N ASP A 85 -5.44 -11.85 6.42
CA ASP A 85 -5.83 -13.12 7.03
C ASP A 85 -5.47 -13.13 8.53
N ASP A 86 -6.36 -13.64 9.35
CA ASP A 86 -6.16 -13.74 10.80
C ASP A 86 -5.09 -14.80 11.16
N ASN A 87 -4.77 -14.88 12.46
CA ASN A 87 -3.75 -15.80 12.97
C ASN A 87 -3.99 -17.28 12.64
N ARG A 88 -5.26 -17.69 12.40
CA ARG A 88 -5.60 -19.09 12.03
C ARG A 88 -5.22 -19.40 10.59
N LEU A 89 -5.20 -18.38 9.72
CA LEU A 89 -4.89 -18.50 8.30
C LEU A 89 -3.48 -18.02 7.96
N LEU A 90 -2.72 -17.51 8.92
CA LEU A 90 -1.37 -16.94 8.72
C LEU A 90 -0.43 -17.91 7.97
N ALA A 91 -0.34 -19.16 8.43
CA ALA A 91 0.52 -20.17 7.79
C ALA A 91 0.08 -20.45 6.35
N LYS A 92 -1.25 -20.49 6.11
CA LYS A 92 -1.80 -20.65 4.77
C LYS A 92 -1.47 -19.45 3.89
N ALA A 93 -1.60 -18.22 4.40
CA ALA A 93 -1.29 -17.01 3.65
C ALA A 93 0.19 -16.96 3.23
N LYS A 94 1.11 -17.33 4.13
CA LYS A 94 2.55 -17.44 3.84
C LYS A 94 2.82 -18.45 2.73
N SER A 95 2.41 -19.70 2.91
CA SER A 95 2.61 -20.75 1.90
C SER A 95 1.94 -20.43 0.57
N PHE A 96 0.81 -19.73 0.59
CA PHE A 96 0.12 -19.31 -0.61
C PHE A 96 0.93 -18.27 -1.41
N ALA A 97 1.45 -17.24 -0.75
CA ALA A 97 2.26 -16.21 -1.38
C ALA A 97 3.60 -16.77 -1.90
N GLU A 98 4.25 -17.65 -1.12
CA GLU A 98 5.47 -18.36 -1.52
C GLU A 98 5.23 -19.25 -2.76
N GLY A 99 4.15 -20.02 -2.76
CA GLY A 99 3.80 -20.90 -3.88
C GLY A 99 3.47 -20.17 -5.18
N ARG A 100 3.24 -18.85 -5.13
CA ARG A 100 3.06 -17.98 -6.30
C ARG A 100 4.33 -17.23 -6.72
N GLY A 101 5.41 -17.39 -5.99
CA GLY A 101 6.66 -16.68 -6.26
C GLY A 101 6.65 -15.20 -5.82
N TRP A 102 5.55 -14.70 -5.24
CA TRP A 102 5.46 -13.28 -4.87
C TRP A 102 6.57 -12.82 -3.93
N GLY A 103 7.08 -13.73 -3.07
CA GLY A 103 8.14 -13.42 -2.12
C GLY A 103 9.51 -13.12 -2.74
N GLU A 104 9.69 -13.33 -4.04
CA GLU A 104 10.93 -13.02 -4.75
C GLU A 104 11.03 -11.53 -5.05
N ASP A 105 9.89 -10.89 -5.39
CA ASP A 105 9.86 -9.51 -5.88
C ASP A 105 8.98 -8.57 -5.04
N PHE A 106 8.07 -9.12 -4.22
CA PHE A 106 7.20 -8.34 -3.35
C PHE A 106 7.67 -8.35 -1.90
N THR A 107 7.54 -7.22 -1.21
CA THR A 107 7.59 -7.20 0.25
C THR A 107 6.31 -7.82 0.80
N LEU A 108 6.41 -8.98 1.44
CA LEU A 108 5.26 -9.68 2.03
C LEU A 108 5.10 -9.30 3.50
N LEU A 109 3.95 -8.74 3.84
CA LEU A 109 3.54 -8.40 5.21
C LEU A 109 2.25 -9.12 5.57
N PHE A 110 2.11 -9.46 6.87
CA PHE A 110 0.99 -10.22 7.41
C PHE A 110 0.37 -9.45 8.58
N ASP A 111 -0.76 -8.81 8.32
CA ASP A 111 -1.51 -7.97 9.26
C ASP A 111 -2.61 -8.80 9.96
N LYS A 112 -2.19 -9.81 10.70
CA LYS A 112 -3.06 -10.80 11.34
C LYS A 112 -4.10 -10.24 12.31
N ASN A 113 -3.88 -9.03 12.81
CA ASN A 113 -4.81 -8.31 13.67
C ASN A 113 -5.59 -7.23 12.90
N GLN A 114 -5.29 -7.02 11.62
CA GLN A 114 -5.88 -5.97 10.78
C GLN A 114 -5.65 -4.54 11.33
N ASP A 115 -4.54 -4.34 12.06
CA ASP A 115 -4.20 -3.03 12.63
C ASP A 115 -3.75 -2.06 11.55
N PHE A 116 -2.94 -2.52 10.61
CA PHE A 116 -2.49 -1.71 9.47
C PHE A 116 -3.64 -1.42 8.51
N MET A 117 -4.46 -2.44 8.20
CA MET A 117 -5.67 -2.28 7.40
C MET A 117 -6.58 -1.18 7.97
N ARG A 118 -6.87 -1.23 9.29
CA ARG A 118 -7.68 -0.20 9.96
C ARG A 118 -7.02 1.18 9.95
N ALA A 119 -5.71 1.24 10.23
CA ALA A 119 -4.98 2.51 10.25
C ALA A 119 -4.94 3.18 8.87
N MET A 120 -4.97 2.39 7.78
CA MET A 120 -5.08 2.86 6.39
C MET A 120 -6.53 3.17 5.98
N ASN A 121 -7.51 3.08 6.90
CA ASN A 121 -8.95 3.22 6.62
C ASN A 121 -9.47 2.25 5.55
N VAL A 122 -8.86 1.08 5.42
CA VAL A 122 -9.29 0.01 4.53
C VAL A 122 -10.35 -0.85 5.23
N SER A 123 -11.48 -1.09 4.61
CA SER A 123 -12.60 -1.86 5.18
C SER A 123 -12.92 -3.14 4.40
N VAL A 124 -12.44 -3.25 3.17
CA VAL A 124 -12.71 -4.40 2.28
C VAL A 124 -11.51 -4.62 1.35
N VAL A 125 -11.29 -5.87 0.94
CA VAL A 125 -10.24 -6.27 -0.01
C VAL A 125 -10.87 -6.77 -1.32
N PRO A 126 -10.21 -6.62 -2.51
CA PRO A 126 -8.93 -5.95 -2.67
C PRO A 126 -9.04 -4.45 -2.45
N HIS A 127 -8.04 -3.90 -1.79
CA HIS A 127 -7.83 -2.47 -1.73
C HIS A 127 -6.37 -2.18 -2.02
N VAL A 128 -6.12 -1.32 -2.99
CA VAL A 128 -4.77 -0.99 -3.44
C VAL A 128 -4.55 0.50 -3.36
N VAL A 129 -3.39 0.91 -2.90
CA VAL A 129 -2.95 2.30 -2.90
C VAL A 129 -1.60 2.42 -3.59
N VAL A 130 -1.37 3.56 -4.26
CA VAL A 130 -0.05 3.99 -4.71
C VAL A 130 0.42 5.10 -3.80
N VAL A 131 1.63 4.93 -3.29
CA VAL A 131 2.30 5.88 -2.39
C VAL A 131 3.50 6.47 -3.12
N ASP A 132 3.65 7.79 -3.09
CA ASP A 132 4.81 8.46 -3.69
C ASP A 132 6.06 8.36 -2.79
N SER A 133 7.19 8.83 -3.29
CA SER A 133 8.49 8.83 -2.59
C SER A 133 8.51 9.61 -1.26
N LYS A 134 7.47 10.40 -0.97
CA LYS A 134 7.30 11.17 0.27
C LYS A 134 6.32 10.51 1.24
N GLY A 135 5.84 9.32 0.94
CA GLY A 135 4.88 8.60 1.77
C GLY A 135 3.42 9.04 1.59
N LYS A 136 3.13 9.89 0.61
CA LYS A 136 1.76 10.37 0.34
C LYS A 136 1.01 9.38 -0.54
N ILE A 137 -0.21 9.03 -0.15
CA ILE A 137 -1.13 8.27 -0.99
C ILE A 137 -1.60 9.17 -2.15
N VAL A 138 -1.31 8.77 -3.39
CA VAL A 138 -1.61 9.52 -4.61
C VAL A 138 -2.66 8.87 -5.49
N PHE A 139 -2.96 7.60 -5.22
CA PHE A 139 -4.01 6.83 -5.91
C PHE A 139 -4.53 5.73 -4.99
N SER A 140 -5.80 5.38 -5.13
CA SER A 140 -6.37 4.21 -4.48
C SER A 140 -7.55 3.66 -5.27
N HIS A 141 -7.72 2.35 -5.23
CA HIS A 141 -8.96 1.71 -5.69
C HIS A 141 -9.37 0.56 -4.78
N THR A 142 -10.64 0.20 -4.89
CA THR A 142 -11.24 -0.96 -4.24
C THR A 142 -11.94 -1.78 -5.32
N SER A 143 -11.81 -3.10 -5.28
CA SER A 143 -12.24 -4.03 -6.31
C SER A 143 -11.29 -4.09 -7.52
N TYR A 144 -11.19 -5.26 -8.13
CA TYR A 144 -10.36 -5.50 -9.30
C TYR A 144 -11.19 -6.01 -10.47
N VAL A 145 -10.98 -5.42 -11.63
CA VAL A 145 -11.42 -5.92 -12.93
C VAL A 145 -10.19 -6.16 -13.79
N GLN A 146 -10.21 -7.19 -14.62
CA GLN A 146 -9.08 -7.52 -15.49
C GLN A 146 -8.69 -6.33 -16.38
N GLY A 147 -7.41 -6.00 -16.42
CA GLY A 147 -6.86 -4.81 -17.07
C GLY A 147 -6.74 -3.58 -16.17
N GLY A 148 -7.28 -3.62 -14.94
CA GLY A 148 -7.19 -2.53 -13.97
C GLY A 148 -5.77 -2.27 -13.47
N GLU A 149 -4.88 -3.26 -13.55
CA GLU A 149 -3.45 -3.13 -13.24
C GLU A 149 -2.73 -2.08 -14.10
N VAL A 150 -3.22 -1.82 -15.31
CA VAL A 150 -2.65 -0.77 -16.19
C VAL A 150 -2.85 0.62 -15.58
N GLU A 151 -4.03 0.91 -15.02
CA GLU A 151 -4.29 2.19 -14.33
C GLU A 151 -3.41 2.35 -13.10
N LEU A 152 -3.18 1.25 -12.38
CA LEU A 152 -2.27 1.21 -11.24
C LEU A 152 -0.85 1.59 -11.64
N PHE A 153 -0.34 1.04 -12.74
CA PHE A 153 0.98 1.37 -13.26
C PHE A 153 1.09 2.85 -13.72
N GLU A 154 0.07 3.38 -14.38
CA GLU A 154 0.02 4.80 -14.72
C GLU A 154 0.08 5.71 -13.48
N ALA A 155 -0.54 5.28 -12.39
CA ALA A 155 -0.43 5.99 -11.10
C ALA A 155 0.99 5.93 -10.53
N VAL A 156 1.67 4.80 -10.62
CA VAL A 156 3.09 4.63 -10.22
C VAL A 156 3.98 5.56 -11.05
N LYS A 157 3.84 5.59 -12.36
CA LYS A 157 4.60 6.50 -13.25
C LYS A 157 4.41 7.98 -12.88
N LYS A 158 3.21 8.37 -12.47
CA LYS A 158 2.94 9.74 -12.00
C LYS A 158 3.58 10.01 -10.63
N ALA A 159 3.58 9.02 -9.74
CA ALA A 159 4.17 9.11 -8.41
C ALA A 159 5.70 9.27 -8.45
N SER A 160 6.38 8.64 -9.43
CA SER A 160 7.84 8.67 -9.59
C SER A 160 8.38 9.98 -10.19
N ARG A 161 7.54 10.79 -10.85
CA ARG A 161 7.95 12.04 -11.52
C ARG A 161 8.02 13.26 -10.60
N LYS A 162 7.75 13.10 -9.31
CA LYS A 162 7.74 14.19 -8.32
C LYS A 162 8.93 14.09 -7.39
#